data_b171b4c3cc7c6c9dd0566fce492e4726
#
_entry.id   b171b4c3cc7c6c9dd0566fce492e4726
#
_cell.length_a   1.000
_cell.length_b   1.000
_cell.length_c   1.000
_cell.angle_alpha   90.00
_cell.angle_beta   90.00
_cell.angle_gamma   90.00
#
_symmetry.space_group_name_H-M   'P 1'
#
loop_
_entity.id
_entity.type
_entity.pdbx_description
1 polymer ?
#
loop_
_entity_poly.entity_id
_entity_poly.type
_entity_poly.pdbx_seq_one_letter_code
_entity_poly.pdbx_strand_id
1 'polypeptide(L)'
;MHRRDFLKASGAGLGLLLMPAFGRAIAAEELTTRIDVAVKKRLADIALEAARSGGASYCDVRIGRYLRQFITTREHKVENIVNTESTGVGIRVLANGAWGFAATNDLRGDAVAETARQALAIAKANAKTSTAPVQLVPASGVGEVAWATPIERNAMAVPVKDKVELLMATNAAAMGAGASFVASRMFQVNEQKYFASTDGSYIDQDIHRIWTPFTVTAIDKDGGSFRTRDGLSPPMGMGYEFLDARPEHRFELPGGVVMYSDSYDIVADAAAAARDAQAKLKAPSVKPGKYDLMLDPSHLFLTIHESVGHPLELDRVLGFEANYAGTSFATLDKWRAGDFRYGSEQVNIFADRTQPHSLGAVGFDDEGIPGKRWDLIRDGVLVNYQATRDQAHIIDESASQGCSYADSWSSVQFQRMPNVSLAPGKSELSPAQMVKQIDNGIYILGRGSYSIDQQRYNAQFGGQLFFEVKDGQVTHMIEDVAYQIRTPEFWNACSAVCDERDFRLGGSFFDGKGQPSQVSAVSHGSSTTRFDGINVINTARSLG
;
A
#
# COMPACT_ATOMS: atom_id res chain seq x y z
N MET A 1 24.41 49.37 -3.35
CA MET A 1 24.34 47.98 -3.79
C MET A 1 22.95 47.74 -4.42
N HIS A 2 22.87 47.58 -5.72
CA HIS A 2 21.57 47.45 -6.41
C HIS A 2 20.94 46.07 -6.19
N ARG A 3 19.62 46.03 -6.03
CA ARG A 3 18.83 44.79 -5.77
C ARG A 3 19.14 43.64 -6.78
N ARG A 4 19.60 43.99 -8.00
CA ARG A 4 20.06 43.04 -9.03
C ARG A 4 21.41 42.37 -8.71
N ASP A 5 22.30 43.04 -8.01
CA ASP A 5 23.62 42.51 -7.66
C ASP A 5 23.55 41.59 -6.44
N PHE A 6 22.60 41.85 -5.53
CA PHE A 6 22.27 40.97 -4.42
C PHE A 6 21.67 39.64 -4.91
N LEU A 7 20.77 39.69 -5.89
CA LEU A 7 20.15 38.46 -6.46
C LEU A 7 21.14 37.61 -7.29
N LYS A 8 22.14 38.24 -7.92
CA LYS A 8 23.22 37.52 -8.60
C LYS A 8 24.21 36.87 -7.64
N ALA A 9 24.52 37.52 -6.53
CA ALA A 9 25.40 36.99 -5.50
C ALA A 9 24.75 35.86 -4.68
N SER A 10 23.43 35.97 -4.39
CA SER A 10 22.68 34.91 -3.71
C SER A 10 22.37 33.71 -4.62
N GLY A 11 22.18 33.92 -5.93
CA GLY A 11 21.96 32.83 -6.89
C GLY A 11 23.20 31.96 -7.14
N ALA A 12 24.39 32.56 -7.14
CA ALA A 12 25.65 31.82 -7.31
C ALA A 12 26.09 31.06 -6.05
N GLY A 13 25.77 31.58 -4.86
CA GLY A 13 26.11 30.93 -3.59
C GLY A 13 25.20 29.76 -3.22
N LEU A 14 23.90 29.82 -3.55
CA LEU A 14 22.96 28.74 -3.31
C LEU A 14 23.10 27.58 -4.33
N GLY A 15 23.55 27.87 -5.54
CA GLY A 15 23.79 26.84 -6.56
C GLY A 15 24.97 25.91 -6.25
N LEU A 16 25.96 26.37 -5.48
CA LEU A 16 27.12 25.55 -5.08
C LEU A 16 26.89 24.74 -3.79
N LEU A 17 25.90 25.12 -2.96
CA LEU A 17 25.54 24.39 -1.73
C LEU A 17 24.44 23.33 -1.94
N LEU A 18 23.79 23.31 -3.11
CA LEU A 18 22.73 22.37 -3.47
C LEU A 18 23.12 21.41 -4.61
N MET A 19 24.40 21.37 -5.02
CA MET A 19 24.88 20.22 -5.76
C MET A 19 25.15 19.10 -4.74
N PRO A 20 24.25 18.09 -4.59
CA PRO A 20 24.72 16.81 -4.13
C PRO A 20 25.83 16.45 -5.12
N ALA A 21 26.97 15.96 -4.63
CA ALA A 21 27.95 15.33 -5.47
C ALA A 21 27.16 14.43 -6.42
N PHE A 22 27.14 14.75 -7.72
CA PHE A 22 26.48 13.94 -8.74
C PHE A 22 27.15 12.59 -8.63
N GLY A 23 26.42 11.66 -8.01
CA GLY A 23 26.92 10.40 -7.60
C GLY A 23 27.55 9.70 -8.80
N ARG A 24 28.68 9.09 -8.59
CA ARG A 24 29.11 7.96 -9.38
C ARG A 24 27.86 7.15 -9.70
N ALA A 25 27.64 6.84 -10.97
CA ALA A 25 26.63 5.84 -11.31
C ALA A 25 26.95 4.61 -10.47
N ILE A 26 26.12 4.35 -9.44
CA ILE A 26 26.31 3.23 -8.54
C ILE A 26 26.20 1.99 -9.42
N ALA A 27 27.23 1.15 -9.43
CA ALA A 27 27.20 -0.08 -10.21
C ALA A 27 26.05 -0.97 -9.68
N ALA A 28 25.41 -1.76 -10.55
CA ALA A 28 24.32 -2.65 -10.15
C ALA A 28 24.73 -3.57 -8.98
N GLU A 29 26.01 -3.97 -8.95
CA GLU A 29 26.61 -4.76 -7.88
C GLU A 29 26.63 -4.00 -6.54
N GLU A 30 26.93 -2.69 -6.53
CA GLU A 30 26.90 -1.86 -5.32
C GLU A 30 25.47 -1.68 -4.79
N LEU A 31 24.46 -1.60 -5.68
CA LEU A 31 23.06 -1.51 -5.29
C LEU A 31 22.54 -2.79 -4.63
N THR A 32 23.11 -3.93 -4.94
CA THR A 32 22.70 -5.24 -4.40
C THR A 32 23.52 -5.70 -3.21
N THR A 33 24.70 -5.09 -2.95
CA THR A 33 25.57 -5.46 -1.83
C THR A 33 24.93 -5.09 -0.50
N ARG A 34 24.71 -6.09 0.34
CA ARG A 34 24.10 -5.93 1.67
C ARG A 34 25.16 -5.62 2.73
N ILE A 35 24.75 -4.95 3.80
CA ILE A 35 25.57 -4.87 5.01
C ILE A 35 25.73 -6.28 5.58
N ASP A 36 26.95 -6.66 5.92
CA ASP A 36 27.25 -7.95 6.53
C ASP A 36 26.42 -8.19 7.82
N VAL A 37 25.82 -9.37 7.93
CA VAL A 37 24.93 -9.73 9.05
C VAL A 37 25.70 -9.70 10.38
N ALA A 38 26.97 -10.12 10.41
CA ALA A 38 27.79 -10.06 11.61
C ALA A 38 28.07 -8.63 12.07
N VAL A 39 28.18 -7.67 11.13
CA VAL A 39 28.28 -6.24 11.45
C VAL A 39 26.98 -5.75 12.04
N LYS A 40 25.83 -6.07 11.43
CA LYS A 40 24.50 -5.71 11.96
C LYS A 40 24.29 -6.26 13.36
N LYS A 41 24.59 -7.55 13.57
CA LYS A 41 24.48 -8.21 14.88
C LYS A 41 25.32 -7.50 15.94
N ARG A 42 26.60 -7.23 15.65
CA ARG A 42 27.50 -6.54 16.58
C ARG A 42 26.98 -5.15 16.97
N LEU A 43 26.46 -4.36 16.02
CA LEU A 43 25.88 -3.05 16.30
C LEU A 43 24.61 -3.16 17.15
N ALA A 44 23.77 -4.15 16.87
CA ALA A 44 22.57 -4.43 17.66
C ALA A 44 22.94 -4.83 19.10
N ASP A 45 23.90 -5.74 19.29
CA ASP A 45 24.38 -6.16 20.62
C ASP A 45 24.91 -4.97 21.44
N ILE A 46 25.64 -4.04 20.83
CA ILE A 46 26.12 -2.81 21.46
C ILE A 46 24.94 -1.95 21.95
N ALA A 47 23.93 -1.75 21.12
CA ALA A 47 22.74 -0.95 21.48
C ALA A 47 21.91 -1.61 22.59
N LEU A 48 21.65 -2.91 22.46
CA LEU A 48 20.88 -3.68 23.46
C LEU A 48 21.58 -3.68 24.83
N GLU A 49 22.92 -3.86 24.85
CA GLU A 49 23.70 -3.83 26.07
C GLU A 49 23.69 -2.42 26.72
N ALA A 50 23.88 -1.37 25.93
CA ALA A 50 23.83 0.01 26.42
C ALA A 50 22.46 0.37 27.06
N ALA A 51 21.38 -0.07 26.45
CA ALA A 51 20.03 0.11 26.99
C ALA A 51 19.81 -0.71 28.27
N ARG A 52 20.19 -2.01 28.28
CA ARG A 52 20.05 -2.91 29.42
C ARG A 52 20.83 -2.41 30.63
N SER A 53 22.10 -2.08 30.44
CA SER A 53 22.99 -1.55 31.51
C SER A 53 22.45 -0.24 32.11
N GLY A 54 21.69 0.55 31.32
CA GLY A 54 21.04 1.78 31.76
C GLY A 54 19.69 1.57 32.47
N GLY A 55 19.18 0.34 32.55
CA GLY A 55 17.92 -0.01 33.24
C GLY A 55 16.68 0.00 32.34
N ALA A 56 16.81 -0.27 31.05
CA ALA A 56 15.69 -0.53 30.17
C ALA A 56 14.98 -1.84 30.53
N SER A 57 13.65 -1.83 30.54
CA SER A 57 12.84 -3.06 30.69
C SER A 57 12.69 -3.82 29.37
N TYR A 58 12.77 -3.10 28.24
CA TYR A 58 12.77 -3.66 26.89
C TYR A 58 13.54 -2.73 25.95
N CYS A 59 14.19 -3.30 24.96
CA CYS A 59 14.82 -2.55 23.88
C CYS A 59 14.71 -3.33 22.56
N ASP A 60 14.42 -2.63 21.49
CA ASP A 60 14.60 -3.11 20.13
C ASP A 60 15.45 -2.17 19.28
N VAL A 61 16.11 -2.78 18.29
CA VAL A 61 17.05 -2.12 17.40
C VAL A 61 16.68 -2.49 15.97
N ARG A 62 16.52 -1.50 15.10
CA ARG A 62 16.34 -1.70 13.67
C ARG A 62 17.52 -1.07 12.91
N ILE A 63 18.25 -1.90 12.17
CA ILE A 63 19.31 -1.44 11.26
C ILE A 63 18.75 -1.58 9.86
N GLY A 64 18.55 -0.46 9.18
CA GLY A 64 17.90 -0.44 7.86
C GLY A 64 18.79 0.14 6.77
N ARG A 65 18.75 -0.50 5.60
CA ARG A 65 19.23 0.07 4.34
C ARG A 65 18.07 0.09 3.36
N TYR A 66 17.68 1.27 2.89
CA TYR A 66 16.53 1.49 2.04
C TYR A 66 16.99 1.99 0.68
N LEU A 67 16.75 1.21 -0.36
CA LEU A 67 17.06 1.53 -1.74
C LEU A 67 15.78 1.83 -2.50
N ARG A 68 15.73 2.97 -3.19
CA ARG A 68 14.59 3.35 -4.01
C ARG A 68 15.07 3.81 -5.37
N GLN A 69 14.43 3.33 -6.42
CA GLN A 69 14.67 3.78 -7.78
C GLN A 69 13.33 4.17 -8.42
N PHE A 70 13.23 5.41 -8.89
CA PHE A 70 12.06 5.95 -9.54
C PHE A 70 12.44 6.48 -10.91
N ILE A 71 11.81 5.95 -11.95
CA ILE A 71 12.00 6.37 -13.33
C ILE A 71 10.66 6.93 -13.84
N THR A 72 10.69 8.11 -14.41
CA THR A 72 9.51 8.77 -15.00
C THR A 72 9.79 9.13 -16.44
N THR A 73 8.88 8.76 -17.32
CA THR A 73 8.92 9.12 -18.75
C THR A 73 7.62 9.78 -19.16
N ARG A 74 7.68 10.58 -20.23
CA ARG A 74 6.53 11.23 -20.82
C ARG A 74 6.70 11.30 -22.32
N GLU A 75 5.70 10.83 -23.07
CA GLU A 75 5.74 10.68 -24.54
C GLU A 75 7.08 10.05 -24.99
N HIS A 76 7.94 10.83 -25.60
CA HIS A 76 9.22 10.39 -26.15
C HIS A 76 10.43 10.80 -25.30
N LYS A 77 10.23 11.15 -24.03
CA LYS A 77 11.29 11.71 -23.18
C LYS A 77 11.35 11.01 -21.83
N VAL A 78 12.57 10.82 -21.35
CA VAL A 78 12.81 10.56 -19.94
C VAL A 78 12.73 11.88 -19.19
N GLU A 79 11.83 11.98 -18.20
CA GLU A 79 11.69 13.19 -17.38
C GLU A 79 12.62 13.15 -16.18
N ASN A 80 12.71 12.00 -15.52
CA ASN A 80 13.51 11.88 -14.31
C ASN A 80 13.95 10.45 -14.04
N ILE A 81 15.13 10.29 -13.44
CA ILE A 81 15.66 9.07 -12.88
C ILE A 81 16.22 9.41 -11.49
N VAL A 82 15.60 8.85 -10.46
CA VAL A 82 15.98 9.08 -9.06
C VAL A 82 16.43 7.76 -8.45
N ASN A 83 17.65 7.74 -7.94
CA ASN A 83 18.16 6.66 -7.10
C ASN A 83 18.45 7.24 -5.72
N THR A 84 17.90 6.63 -4.69
CA THR A 84 18.19 7.02 -3.31
C THR A 84 18.60 5.82 -2.49
N GLU A 85 19.54 6.05 -1.59
CA GLU A 85 19.93 5.13 -0.56
C GLU A 85 19.91 5.84 0.80
N SER A 86 19.40 5.16 1.82
CA SER A 86 19.39 5.65 3.19
C SER A 86 19.72 4.50 4.13
N THR A 87 20.73 4.69 4.98
CA THR A 87 21.20 3.66 5.92
C THR A 87 21.36 4.24 7.31
N GLY A 88 20.94 3.49 8.33
CA GLY A 88 21.08 3.90 9.72
C GLY A 88 20.48 2.92 10.72
N VAL A 89 20.46 3.35 11.97
CA VAL A 89 19.99 2.58 13.13
C VAL A 89 18.94 3.36 13.87
N GLY A 90 17.77 2.75 14.10
CA GLY A 90 16.72 3.23 15.01
C GLY A 90 16.67 2.34 16.26
N ILE A 91 16.59 2.96 17.42
CA ILE A 91 16.60 2.27 18.71
C ILE A 91 15.41 2.74 19.53
N ARG A 92 14.55 1.79 19.91
CA ARG A 92 13.38 2.03 20.76
C ARG A 92 13.60 1.37 22.11
N VAL A 93 13.34 2.11 23.18
CA VAL A 93 13.55 1.65 24.56
C VAL A 93 12.28 1.84 25.37
N LEU A 94 11.89 0.84 26.14
CA LEU A 94 10.87 0.94 27.17
C LEU A 94 11.55 1.03 28.55
N ALA A 95 11.25 2.09 29.28
CA ALA A 95 11.74 2.26 30.66
C ALA A 95 10.68 2.97 31.50
N ASN A 96 10.46 2.49 32.73
CA ASN A 96 9.47 3.04 33.66
C ASN A 96 8.06 3.16 33.05
N GLY A 97 7.69 2.23 32.16
CA GLY A 97 6.38 2.19 31.50
C GLY A 97 6.19 3.18 30.34
N ALA A 98 7.26 3.82 29.84
CA ALA A 98 7.15 4.74 28.70
C ALA A 98 8.19 4.45 27.62
N TRP A 99 7.82 4.74 26.37
CA TRP A 99 8.68 4.62 25.21
C TRP A 99 9.63 5.81 25.05
N GLY A 100 10.84 5.53 24.61
CA GLY A 100 11.76 6.50 24.03
C GLY A 100 12.36 5.97 22.75
N PHE A 101 12.67 6.86 21.83
CA PHE A 101 13.25 6.55 20.53
C PHE A 101 14.37 7.53 20.18
N ALA A 102 15.44 7.01 19.62
CA ALA A 102 16.51 7.80 19.00
C ALA A 102 17.09 7.05 17.80
N ALA A 103 17.67 7.76 16.85
CA ALA A 103 18.19 7.18 15.63
C ALA A 103 19.48 7.87 15.17
N THR A 104 20.34 7.13 14.46
CA THR A 104 21.59 7.66 13.91
C THR A 104 21.92 7.00 12.57
N ASN A 105 22.58 7.73 11.68
CA ASN A 105 23.22 7.20 10.48
C ASN A 105 24.71 6.94 10.67
N ASP A 106 25.26 7.21 11.85
CA ASP A 106 26.63 6.90 12.20
C ASP A 106 26.71 5.46 12.73
N LEU A 107 27.27 4.55 11.93
CA LEU A 107 27.36 3.13 12.24
C LEU A 107 28.58 2.76 13.09
N ARG A 108 29.27 3.72 13.71
CA ARG A 108 30.31 3.43 14.69
C ARG A 108 29.65 2.93 16.00
N GLY A 109 30.28 1.96 16.64
CA GLY A 109 29.74 1.34 17.85
C GLY A 109 29.53 2.32 19.01
N ASP A 110 30.41 3.33 19.16
CA ASP A 110 30.26 4.40 20.17
C ASP A 110 29.05 5.30 19.91
N ALA A 111 28.80 5.65 18.64
CA ALA A 111 27.64 6.44 18.24
C ALA A 111 26.32 5.66 18.45
N VAL A 112 26.31 4.36 18.12
CA VAL A 112 25.15 3.48 18.35
C VAL A 112 24.87 3.32 19.85
N ALA A 113 25.89 3.12 20.69
CA ALA A 113 25.74 3.05 22.14
C ALA A 113 25.19 4.36 22.73
N GLU A 114 25.66 5.52 22.24
CA GLU A 114 25.15 6.82 22.67
C GLU A 114 23.70 7.03 22.25
N THR A 115 23.32 6.62 21.04
CA THR A 115 21.93 6.66 20.56
C THR A 115 21.01 5.82 21.46
N ALA A 116 21.45 4.65 21.92
CA ALA A 116 20.69 3.83 22.86
C ALA A 116 20.51 4.52 24.22
N ARG A 117 21.54 5.19 24.73
CA ARG A 117 21.44 5.99 25.97
C ARG A 117 20.49 7.18 25.80
N GLN A 118 20.48 7.85 24.66
CA GLN A 118 19.55 8.93 24.35
C GLN A 118 18.10 8.43 24.32
N ALA A 119 17.82 7.30 23.65
CA ALA A 119 16.51 6.67 23.63
C ALA A 119 16.03 6.35 25.06
N LEU A 120 16.92 5.78 25.90
CA LEU A 120 16.62 5.50 27.30
C LEU A 120 16.34 6.77 28.13
N ALA A 121 17.09 7.84 27.92
CA ALA A 121 16.87 9.12 28.59
C ALA A 121 15.50 9.70 28.23
N ILE A 122 15.12 9.62 26.94
CA ILE A 122 13.79 10.04 26.46
C ILE A 122 12.69 9.19 27.10
N ALA A 123 12.85 7.87 27.17
CA ALA A 123 11.88 6.99 27.84
C ALA A 123 11.66 7.38 29.30
N LYS A 124 12.75 7.58 30.05
CA LYS A 124 12.69 8.02 31.47
C LYS A 124 12.07 9.42 31.64
N ALA A 125 12.26 10.32 30.67
CA ALA A 125 11.63 11.62 30.68
C ALA A 125 10.12 11.51 30.41
N ASN A 126 9.72 10.74 29.40
CA ASN A 126 8.34 10.51 29.03
C ASN A 126 7.54 9.84 30.14
N ALA A 127 8.16 8.93 30.90
CA ALA A 127 7.53 8.26 32.05
C ALA A 127 7.03 9.24 33.14
N LYS A 128 7.60 10.46 33.22
CA LYS A 128 7.16 11.47 34.19
C LYS A 128 5.85 12.17 33.79
N THR A 129 5.47 12.08 32.52
CA THR A 129 4.26 12.71 31.98
C THR A 129 3.24 11.70 31.45
N SER A 130 3.62 10.41 31.38
CA SER A 130 2.72 9.34 30.97
C SER A 130 1.60 9.13 32.00
N THR A 131 0.37 9.06 31.52
CA THR A 131 -0.82 8.81 32.35
C THR A 131 -1.11 7.32 32.57
N ALA A 132 -0.56 6.44 31.71
CA ALA A 132 -0.69 5.00 31.83
C ALA A 132 0.60 4.31 31.35
N PRO A 133 1.08 3.28 32.04
CA PRO A 133 2.24 2.53 31.59
C PRO A 133 1.92 1.70 30.34
N VAL A 134 2.89 1.64 29.43
CA VAL A 134 2.86 0.72 28.28
C VAL A 134 2.88 -0.72 28.78
N GLN A 135 1.98 -1.54 28.25
CA GLN A 135 1.89 -2.98 28.51
C GLN A 135 2.16 -3.73 27.20
N LEU A 136 3.22 -4.53 27.18
CA LEU A 136 3.54 -5.37 26.02
C LEU A 136 3.03 -6.79 26.26
N VAL A 137 2.27 -7.33 25.30
CA VAL A 137 2.04 -8.77 25.28
C VAL A 137 3.38 -9.49 25.06
N PRO A 138 3.58 -10.66 25.67
CA PRO A 138 4.83 -11.40 25.52
C PRO A 138 5.15 -11.72 24.05
N ALA A 139 6.43 -11.70 23.70
CA ALA A 139 6.94 -12.25 22.47
C ALA A 139 8.09 -13.20 22.80
N SER A 140 8.04 -14.39 22.22
CA SER A 140 9.16 -15.33 22.32
C SER A 140 10.27 -14.90 21.38
N GLY A 141 11.51 -14.85 21.83
CA GLY A 141 12.65 -14.64 20.95
C GLY A 141 12.75 -15.75 19.92
N VAL A 142 13.01 -15.39 18.66
CA VAL A 142 13.09 -16.34 17.54
C VAL A 142 14.55 -16.74 17.21
N GLY A 143 15.52 -16.19 17.97
CA GLY A 143 16.93 -16.42 17.66
C GLY A 143 17.36 -15.71 16.36
N GLU A 144 18.36 -16.30 15.68
CA GLU A 144 18.88 -15.79 14.41
C GLU A 144 18.10 -16.41 13.25
N VAL A 145 17.35 -15.58 12.53
CA VAL A 145 16.53 -15.99 11.37
C VAL A 145 16.65 -14.99 10.23
N ALA A 146 16.38 -15.46 9.01
CA ALA A 146 16.36 -14.63 7.82
C ALA A 146 15.09 -14.89 7.00
N TRP A 147 14.61 -13.84 6.33
CA TRP A 147 13.51 -13.91 5.38
C TRP A 147 13.76 -12.99 4.20
N ALA A 148 13.25 -13.36 3.03
CA ALA A 148 13.29 -12.51 1.84
C ALA A 148 12.00 -12.64 1.06
N THR A 149 11.58 -11.55 0.40
CA THR A 149 10.54 -11.61 -0.63
C THR A 149 10.97 -12.62 -1.70
N PRO A 150 10.16 -13.63 -2.02
CA PRO A 150 10.46 -14.53 -3.14
C PRO A 150 10.48 -13.74 -4.45
N ILE A 151 11.63 -13.64 -5.08
CA ILE A 151 11.84 -12.99 -6.38
C ILE A 151 12.69 -13.86 -7.28
N GLU A 152 12.41 -13.83 -8.58
CA GLU A 152 13.25 -14.48 -9.59
C GLU A 152 14.35 -13.56 -10.09
N ARG A 153 14.04 -12.24 -10.21
CA ARG A 153 14.96 -11.27 -10.78
C ARG A 153 14.95 -9.96 -9.98
N ASN A 154 16.08 -9.67 -9.32
CA ASN A 154 16.21 -8.44 -8.53
C ASN A 154 16.08 -7.20 -9.42
N ALA A 155 15.03 -6.43 -9.19
CA ALA A 155 14.73 -5.24 -9.98
C ALA A 155 15.82 -4.14 -9.86
N MET A 156 16.54 -4.05 -8.70
CA MET A 156 17.65 -3.10 -8.56
C MET A 156 18.86 -3.46 -9.41
N ALA A 157 19.07 -4.75 -9.72
CA ALA A 157 20.17 -5.23 -10.55
C ALA A 157 19.94 -5.05 -12.06
N VAL A 158 18.68 -4.86 -12.50
CA VAL A 158 18.37 -4.63 -13.91
C VAL A 158 18.91 -3.28 -14.35
N PRO A 159 19.63 -3.18 -15.50
CA PRO A 159 20.16 -1.92 -15.99
C PRO A 159 19.07 -0.85 -16.19
N VAL A 160 19.38 0.39 -15.81
CA VAL A 160 18.46 1.53 -15.99
C VAL A 160 18.06 1.70 -17.45
N LYS A 161 18.98 1.41 -18.39
CA LYS A 161 18.72 1.45 -19.82
C LYS A 161 17.54 0.57 -20.21
N ASP A 162 17.53 -0.69 -19.76
CA ASP A 162 16.48 -1.67 -20.13
C ASP A 162 15.10 -1.24 -19.57
N LYS A 163 15.09 -0.67 -18.37
CA LYS A 163 13.89 -0.12 -17.74
C LYS A 163 13.33 1.08 -18.50
N VAL A 164 14.22 2.00 -18.93
CA VAL A 164 13.87 3.15 -19.76
C VAL A 164 13.34 2.67 -21.13
N GLU A 165 13.99 1.70 -21.76
CA GLU A 165 13.55 1.14 -23.04
C GLU A 165 12.14 0.55 -22.92
N LEU A 166 11.81 -0.17 -21.84
CA LEU A 166 10.47 -0.69 -21.60
C LEU A 166 9.43 0.44 -21.44
N LEU A 167 9.73 1.48 -20.65
CA LEU A 167 8.82 2.61 -20.47
C LEU A 167 8.64 3.42 -21.77
N MET A 168 9.69 3.57 -22.57
CA MET A 168 9.61 4.22 -23.88
C MET A 168 8.79 3.40 -24.87
N ALA A 169 8.91 2.06 -24.87
CA ALA A 169 8.07 1.17 -25.66
C ALA A 169 6.60 1.26 -25.24
N THR A 170 6.34 1.34 -23.92
CA THR A 170 5.00 1.57 -23.35
C THR A 170 4.38 2.87 -23.89
N ASN A 171 5.13 3.97 -23.82
CA ASN A 171 4.67 5.25 -24.32
C ASN A 171 4.44 5.21 -25.84
N ALA A 172 5.36 4.61 -26.59
CA ALA A 172 5.22 4.49 -28.05
C ALA A 172 3.97 3.67 -28.44
N ALA A 173 3.66 2.60 -27.72
CA ALA A 173 2.47 1.78 -27.94
C ALA A 173 1.18 2.58 -27.68
N ALA A 174 1.12 3.35 -26.60
CA ALA A 174 -0.02 4.22 -26.30
C ALA A 174 -0.20 5.31 -27.37
N MET A 175 0.90 6.01 -27.74
CA MET A 175 0.86 7.05 -28.78
C MET A 175 0.47 6.47 -30.14
N GLY A 176 1.00 5.30 -30.52
CA GLY A 176 0.65 4.58 -31.74
C GLY A 176 -0.81 4.14 -31.78
N ALA A 177 -1.42 3.87 -30.63
CA ALA A 177 -2.84 3.56 -30.50
C ALA A 177 -3.75 4.81 -30.40
N GLY A 178 -3.19 6.02 -30.53
CA GLY A 178 -3.93 7.28 -30.63
C GLY A 178 -4.05 8.08 -29.33
N ALA A 179 -3.21 7.83 -28.33
CA ALA A 179 -3.12 8.70 -27.16
C ALA A 179 -2.68 10.11 -27.57
N SER A 180 -3.25 11.13 -26.93
CA SER A 180 -2.78 12.52 -27.05
C SER A 180 -1.56 12.78 -26.18
N PHE A 181 -1.57 12.21 -24.95
CA PHE A 181 -0.46 12.23 -24.01
C PHE A 181 -0.35 10.89 -23.28
N VAL A 182 0.86 10.57 -22.85
CA VAL A 182 1.14 9.42 -22.00
C VAL A 182 2.29 9.73 -21.04
N ALA A 183 2.12 9.35 -19.79
CA ALA A 183 3.19 9.36 -18.81
C ALA A 183 3.28 7.99 -18.17
N SER A 184 4.45 7.37 -18.19
CA SER A 184 4.71 6.08 -17.53
C SER A 184 5.81 6.20 -16.49
N ARG A 185 5.72 5.35 -15.47
CA ARG A 185 6.64 5.36 -14.32
C ARG A 185 7.02 3.95 -13.94
N MET A 186 8.16 3.82 -13.30
CA MET A 186 8.58 2.57 -12.67
C MET A 186 9.12 2.90 -11.28
N PHE A 187 8.52 2.33 -10.27
CA PHE A 187 8.90 2.45 -8.88
C PHE A 187 9.40 1.12 -8.38
N GLN A 188 10.60 1.12 -7.81
CA GLN A 188 11.23 -0.06 -7.22
C GLN A 188 11.75 0.31 -5.84
N VAL A 189 11.45 -0.55 -4.87
CA VAL A 189 11.90 -0.40 -3.48
C VAL A 189 12.52 -1.71 -3.02
N ASN A 190 13.68 -1.61 -2.38
CA ASN A 190 14.27 -2.69 -1.62
C ASN A 190 14.53 -2.20 -0.19
N GLU A 191 13.90 -2.86 0.77
CA GLU A 191 14.12 -2.62 2.20
C GLU A 191 14.91 -3.77 2.80
N GLN A 192 16.16 -3.50 3.17
CA GLN A 192 17.02 -4.43 3.89
C GLN A 192 16.94 -4.09 5.37
N LYS A 193 16.16 -4.86 6.13
CA LYS A 193 15.87 -4.60 7.55
C LYS A 193 16.52 -5.66 8.43
N TYR A 194 17.24 -5.23 9.44
CA TYR A 194 17.70 -6.09 10.53
C TYR A 194 17.04 -5.64 11.82
N PHE A 195 16.40 -6.56 12.50
CA PHE A 195 15.76 -6.34 13.79
C PHE A 195 16.45 -7.16 14.86
N ALA A 196 16.67 -6.57 16.03
CA ALA A 196 17.08 -7.31 17.21
C ALA A 196 16.37 -6.76 18.46
N SER A 197 16.13 -7.61 19.44
CA SER A 197 15.46 -7.22 20.69
C SER A 197 16.03 -7.89 21.94
N THR A 198 15.73 -7.30 23.08
CA THR A 198 16.04 -7.91 24.40
C THR A 198 15.29 -9.20 24.67
N ASP A 199 14.26 -9.53 23.89
CA ASP A 199 13.55 -10.81 23.93
C ASP A 199 14.34 -11.95 23.26
N GLY A 200 15.47 -11.63 22.58
CA GLY A 200 16.36 -12.63 21.98
C GLY A 200 16.07 -12.91 20.51
N SER A 201 15.47 -11.97 19.80
CA SER A 201 15.30 -12.04 18.33
C SER A 201 16.43 -11.34 17.61
N TYR A 202 16.88 -11.93 16.48
CA TYR A 202 17.86 -11.39 15.52
C TYR A 202 17.38 -11.75 14.12
N ILE A 203 16.75 -10.80 13.42
CA ILE A 203 16.00 -11.07 12.20
C ILE A 203 16.56 -10.25 11.05
N ASP A 204 16.99 -10.90 9.97
CA ASP A 204 17.48 -10.24 8.74
C ASP A 204 16.46 -10.40 7.62
N GLN A 205 15.91 -9.30 7.10
CA GLN A 205 14.87 -9.33 6.08
C GLN A 205 15.28 -8.53 4.84
N ASP A 206 14.90 -9.05 3.66
CA ASP A 206 15.10 -8.43 2.35
C ASP A 206 13.77 -8.32 1.60
N ILE A 207 13.21 -7.13 1.58
CA ILE A 207 11.86 -6.89 1.08
C ILE A 207 11.94 -6.16 -0.25
N HIS A 208 11.32 -6.72 -1.29
CA HIS A 208 11.27 -6.14 -2.64
C HIS A 208 9.85 -5.78 -3.04
N ARG A 209 9.69 -4.63 -3.71
CA ARG A 209 8.41 -4.17 -4.26
C ARG A 209 8.63 -3.48 -5.59
N ILE A 210 7.69 -3.69 -6.53
CA ILE A 210 7.68 -3.07 -7.85
C ILE A 210 6.30 -2.55 -8.20
N TRP A 211 6.26 -1.41 -8.91
CA TRP A 211 5.03 -0.86 -9.49
C TRP A 211 5.35 -0.06 -10.75
N THR A 212 4.56 -0.28 -11.81
CA THR A 212 4.75 0.39 -13.09
C THR A 212 3.45 1.08 -13.54
N PRO A 213 3.04 2.18 -12.87
CA PRO A 213 1.86 2.91 -13.25
C PRO A 213 2.10 3.74 -14.51
N PHE A 214 1.04 3.91 -15.30
CA PHE A 214 1.00 4.90 -16.37
C PHE A 214 -0.36 5.57 -16.43
N THR A 215 -0.42 6.74 -17.08
CA THR A 215 -1.65 7.46 -17.40
C THR A 215 -1.63 7.82 -18.87
N VAL A 216 -2.68 7.44 -19.57
CA VAL A 216 -2.95 7.84 -20.97
C VAL A 216 -4.04 8.90 -20.98
N THR A 217 -3.92 9.89 -21.86
CA THR A 217 -4.92 10.93 -22.08
C THR A 217 -5.32 10.96 -23.55
N ALA A 218 -6.61 10.96 -23.82
CA ALA A 218 -7.20 11.28 -25.12
C ALA A 218 -7.92 12.63 -25.06
N ILE A 219 -7.78 13.43 -26.10
CA ILE A 219 -8.38 14.76 -26.23
C ILE A 219 -9.32 14.79 -27.42
N ASP A 220 -10.53 15.27 -27.21
CA ASP A 220 -11.44 15.71 -28.23
C ASP A 220 -11.12 17.17 -28.55
N LYS A 221 -10.45 17.41 -29.72
CA LYS A 221 -10.01 18.74 -30.11
C LYS A 221 -11.17 19.66 -30.51
N ASP A 222 -12.26 19.08 -30.98
CA ASP A 222 -13.42 19.83 -31.48
C ASP A 222 -14.38 20.15 -30.31
N GLY A 223 -14.57 19.22 -29.37
CA GLY A 223 -15.43 19.39 -28.19
C GLY A 223 -14.73 19.97 -26.96
N GLY A 224 -13.41 20.16 -26.97
CA GLY A 224 -12.65 20.73 -25.84
C GLY A 224 -12.61 19.86 -24.59
N SER A 225 -12.96 18.57 -24.69
CA SER A 225 -12.96 17.62 -23.59
C SER A 225 -11.76 16.68 -23.63
N PHE A 226 -11.45 16.06 -22.49
CA PHE A 226 -10.45 15.01 -22.43
C PHE A 226 -10.89 13.87 -21.50
N ARG A 227 -10.35 12.69 -21.72
CA ARG A 227 -10.50 11.53 -20.83
C ARG A 227 -9.16 10.86 -20.58
N THR A 228 -9.03 10.28 -19.41
CA THR A 228 -7.83 9.54 -18.99
C THR A 228 -8.15 8.08 -18.71
N ARG A 229 -7.14 7.26 -18.84
CA ARG A 229 -7.15 5.87 -18.38
C ARG A 229 -5.79 5.56 -17.76
N ASP A 230 -5.78 5.18 -16.47
CA ASP A 230 -4.59 4.74 -15.78
C ASP A 230 -4.34 3.25 -16.02
N GLY A 231 -3.11 2.80 -15.87
CA GLY A 231 -2.79 1.37 -15.87
C GLY A 231 -3.57 0.63 -14.78
N LEU A 232 -4.05 -0.57 -15.10
CA LEU A 232 -4.84 -1.40 -14.17
C LEU A 232 -3.97 -2.32 -13.31
N SER A 233 -2.67 -2.42 -13.61
CA SER A 233 -1.75 -3.26 -12.84
C SER A 233 -1.62 -2.80 -11.39
N PRO A 234 -1.73 -3.73 -10.43
CA PRO A 234 -1.43 -3.45 -9.05
C PRO A 234 0.08 -3.28 -8.82
N PRO A 235 0.48 -2.59 -7.76
CA PRO A 235 1.82 -2.75 -7.22
C PRO A 235 1.98 -4.12 -6.55
N MET A 236 3.18 -4.72 -6.65
CA MET A 236 3.43 -6.09 -6.20
C MET A 236 4.67 -6.21 -5.32
N GLY A 237 4.64 -7.16 -4.38
CA GLY A 237 5.79 -7.66 -3.63
C GLY A 237 6.54 -8.72 -4.45
N MET A 238 7.13 -8.32 -5.56
CA MET A 238 7.84 -9.16 -6.53
C MET A 238 9.10 -8.48 -7.05
N GLY A 239 9.89 -9.21 -7.82
CA GLY A 239 11.02 -8.69 -8.58
C GLY A 239 10.63 -8.21 -9.98
N TYR A 240 11.64 -8.05 -10.83
CA TYR A 240 11.43 -7.55 -12.20
C TYR A 240 10.70 -8.54 -13.11
N GLU A 241 10.66 -9.82 -12.75
CA GLU A 241 9.90 -10.89 -13.43
C GLU A 241 8.39 -10.60 -13.52
N PHE A 242 7.87 -9.73 -12.65
CA PHE A 242 6.48 -9.26 -12.72
C PHE A 242 6.14 -8.64 -14.10
N LEU A 243 7.13 -8.06 -14.78
CA LEU A 243 6.96 -7.42 -16.08
C LEU A 243 7.14 -8.37 -17.27
N ASP A 244 7.34 -9.67 -17.00
CA ASP A 244 7.36 -10.72 -18.03
C ASP A 244 5.96 -11.35 -18.10
N ALA A 245 5.14 -10.90 -19.06
CA ALA A 245 3.76 -11.36 -19.20
C ALA A 245 3.66 -12.90 -19.32
N ARG A 246 2.80 -13.50 -18.52
CA ARG A 246 2.56 -14.96 -18.48
C ARG A 246 1.18 -15.26 -19.04
N PRO A 247 1.07 -15.68 -20.33
CA PRO A 247 -0.23 -15.87 -21.00
C PRO A 247 -1.17 -16.85 -20.31
N GLU A 248 -0.63 -17.83 -19.58
CA GLU A 248 -1.38 -18.84 -18.82
C GLU A 248 -2.17 -18.25 -17.63
N HIS A 249 -1.78 -17.06 -17.16
CA HIS A 249 -2.43 -16.37 -16.04
C HIS A 249 -3.27 -15.17 -16.50
N ARG A 250 -3.69 -15.19 -17.76
CA ARG A 250 -4.43 -14.10 -18.41
C ARG A 250 -5.92 -14.17 -18.11
N PHE A 251 -6.51 -13.00 -17.85
CA PHE A 251 -7.94 -12.78 -17.71
C PHE A 251 -8.44 -11.84 -18.81
N GLU A 252 -9.58 -12.17 -19.42
CA GLU A 252 -10.30 -11.25 -20.30
C GLU A 252 -11.51 -10.67 -19.56
N LEU A 253 -11.54 -9.36 -19.44
CA LEU A 253 -12.60 -8.60 -18.80
C LEU A 253 -13.46 -7.89 -19.85
N PRO A 254 -14.64 -7.34 -19.46
CA PRO A 254 -15.49 -6.56 -20.36
C PRO A 254 -14.74 -5.46 -21.13
N GLY A 255 -15.18 -5.17 -22.34
CA GLY A 255 -14.52 -4.20 -23.21
C GLY A 255 -13.21 -4.66 -23.85
N GLY A 256 -12.84 -5.95 -23.69
CA GLY A 256 -11.58 -6.51 -24.19
C GLY A 256 -10.37 -6.13 -23.33
N VAL A 257 -10.59 -5.72 -22.10
CA VAL A 257 -9.52 -5.44 -21.13
C VAL A 257 -8.84 -6.74 -20.75
N VAL A 258 -7.51 -6.77 -20.79
CA VAL A 258 -6.70 -7.91 -20.42
C VAL A 258 -5.93 -7.61 -19.14
N MET A 259 -6.00 -8.53 -18.19
CA MET A 259 -5.22 -8.51 -16.96
C MET A 259 -4.55 -9.87 -16.72
N TYR A 260 -3.62 -9.89 -15.78
CA TYR A 260 -2.91 -11.08 -15.34
C TYR A 260 -2.94 -11.15 -13.80
N SER A 261 -2.82 -12.34 -13.21
CA SER A 261 -2.83 -12.50 -11.75
C SER A 261 -1.50 -12.14 -11.10
N ASP A 262 -0.39 -12.46 -11.72
CA ASP A 262 0.96 -12.39 -11.13
C ASP A 262 2.04 -11.89 -12.11
N SER A 263 1.62 -11.28 -13.21
CA SER A 263 2.50 -10.69 -14.21
C SER A 263 1.83 -9.47 -14.86
N TYR A 264 2.55 -8.78 -15.75
CA TYR A 264 2.01 -7.60 -16.40
C TYR A 264 2.62 -7.32 -17.76
N ASP A 265 1.78 -7.22 -18.78
CA ASP A 265 2.13 -6.66 -20.08
C ASP A 265 1.80 -5.17 -20.12
N ILE A 266 2.72 -4.34 -19.64
CA ILE A 266 2.53 -2.89 -19.56
C ILE A 266 2.39 -2.27 -20.97
N VAL A 267 3.05 -2.83 -21.98
CA VAL A 267 3.02 -2.31 -23.36
C VAL A 267 1.65 -2.55 -23.99
N ALA A 268 1.12 -3.76 -23.85
CA ALA A 268 -0.20 -4.10 -24.36
C ALA A 268 -1.31 -3.33 -23.62
N ASP A 269 -1.20 -3.19 -22.29
CA ASP A 269 -2.18 -2.40 -21.51
C ASP A 269 -2.16 -0.93 -21.86
N ALA A 270 -0.99 -0.32 -22.13
CA ALA A 270 -0.90 1.08 -22.53
C ALA A 270 -1.56 1.35 -23.90
N ALA A 271 -1.41 0.41 -24.85
CA ALA A 271 -2.11 0.49 -26.14
C ALA A 271 -3.63 0.32 -25.98
N ALA A 272 -4.07 -0.57 -25.09
CA ALA A 272 -5.50 -0.74 -24.77
C ALA A 272 -6.04 0.53 -24.08
N ALA A 273 -5.29 1.10 -23.14
CA ALA A 273 -5.67 2.32 -22.44
C ALA A 273 -5.89 3.52 -23.36
N ALA A 274 -5.12 3.62 -24.45
CA ALA A 274 -5.33 4.66 -25.44
C ALA A 274 -6.67 4.51 -26.18
N ARG A 275 -7.03 3.27 -26.54
CA ARG A 275 -8.34 2.97 -27.15
C ARG A 275 -9.48 3.21 -26.16
N ASP A 276 -9.32 2.78 -24.90
CA ASP A 276 -10.29 3.00 -23.84
C ASP A 276 -10.52 4.49 -23.60
N ALA A 277 -9.46 5.30 -23.49
CA ALA A 277 -9.57 6.75 -23.30
C ALA A 277 -10.30 7.44 -24.46
N GLN A 278 -10.13 6.97 -25.70
CA GLN A 278 -10.88 7.46 -26.86
C GLN A 278 -12.35 7.01 -26.82
N ALA A 279 -12.63 5.78 -26.37
CA ALA A 279 -13.99 5.27 -26.21
C ALA A 279 -14.74 6.08 -25.12
N LYS A 280 -14.07 6.42 -24.04
CA LYS A 280 -14.61 7.27 -22.96
C LYS A 280 -15.05 8.64 -23.43
N LEU A 281 -14.39 9.25 -24.41
CA LEU A 281 -14.80 10.54 -25.01
C LEU A 281 -16.19 10.48 -25.66
N LYS A 282 -16.61 9.29 -26.10
CA LYS A 282 -17.90 9.05 -26.80
C LYS A 282 -18.93 8.35 -25.93
N ALA A 283 -18.53 7.87 -24.75
CA ALA A 283 -19.41 7.15 -23.87
C ALA A 283 -20.47 8.07 -23.26
N PRO A 284 -21.73 7.63 -23.18
CA PRO A 284 -22.78 8.39 -22.54
C PRO A 284 -22.56 8.47 -21.03
N SER A 285 -22.94 9.59 -20.42
CA SER A 285 -22.96 9.72 -18.97
C SER A 285 -24.03 8.82 -18.35
N VAL A 286 -23.73 8.28 -17.15
CA VAL A 286 -24.67 7.47 -16.38
C VAL A 286 -25.93 8.29 -16.01
N LYS A 287 -27.08 7.63 -15.95
CA LYS A 287 -28.28 8.18 -15.32
C LYS A 287 -28.20 7.91 -13.81
N PRO A 288 -28.38 8.94 -12.95
CA PRO A 288 -28.40 8.72 -11.50
C PRO A 288 -29.51 7.72 -11.10
N GLY A 289 -29.22 6.86 -10.14
CA GLY A 289 -30.19 5.87 -9.69
C GLY A 289 -29.60 4.76 -8.82
N LYS A 290 -30.35 3.72 -8.60
CA LYS A 290 -29.90 2.51 -7.93
C LYS A 290 -29.52 1.46 -8.96
N TYR A 291 -28.36 0.86 -8.77
CA TYR A 291 -27.79 -0.17 -9.64
C TYR A 291 -27.18 -1.30 -8.83
N ASP A 292 -27.20 -2.47 -9.38
CA ASP A 292 -26.33 -3.54 -8.90
C ASP A 292 -24.91 -3.27 -9.40
N LEU A 293 -23.95 -3.24 -8.50
CA LEU A 293 -22.56 -3.01 -8.87
C LEU A 293 -21.79 -4.31 -8.90
N MET A 294 -21.10 -4.58 -9.99
CA MET A 294 -20.04 -5.56 -10.08
C MET A 294 -18.70 -4.84 -9.96
N LEU A 295 -17.97 -5.10 -8.88
CA LEU A 295 -16.68 -4.47 -8.62
C LEU A 295 -15.55 -5.47 -8.89
N ASP A 296 -14.74 -5.17 -9.91
CA ASP A 296 -13.52 -5.91 -10.22
C ASP A 296 -12.46 -5.74 -9.11
N PRO A 297 -11.62 -6.73 -8.83
CA PRO A 297 -10.52 -6.60 -7.85
C PRO A 297 -9.64 -5.38 -8.06
N SER A 298 -9.40 -4.95 -9.30
CA SER A 298 -8.64 -3.73 -9.62
C SER A 298 -9.32 -2.43 -9.13
N HIS A 299 -10.62 -2.49 -8.81
CA HIS A 299 -11.39 -1.40 -8.20
C HIS A 299 -11.67 -1.67 -6.71
N LEU A 300 -12.12 -2.88 -6.37
CA LEU A 300 -12.62 -3.23 -5.04
C LEU A 300 -11.54 -3.10 -3.95
N PHE A 301 -10.26 -3.26 -4.31
CA PHE A 301 -9.16 -3.09 -3.35
C PHE A 301 -9.20 -1.75 -2.63
N LEU A 302 -9.56 -0.66 -3.32
CA LEU A 302 -9.64 0.66 -2.72
C LEU A 302 -10.82 0.76 -1.73
N THR A 303 -11.95 0.15 -2.08
CA THR A 303 -13.11 0.10 -1.18
C THR A 303 -12.81 -0.72 0.07
N ILE A 304 -12.11 -1.86 -0.05
CA ILE A 304 -11.61 -2.65 1.09
C ILE A 304 -10.65 -1.81 1.94
N HIS A 305 -9.67 -1.14 1.30
CA HIS A 305 -8.68 -0.31 1.97
C HIS A 305 -9.31 0.74 2.87
N GLU A 306 -10.24 1.52 2.30
CA GLU A 306 -10.84 2.66 2.96
C GLU A 306 -11.95 2.29 3.95
N SER A 307 -12.78 1.29 3.61
CA SER A 307 -13.98 0.98 4.39
C SER A 307 -13.83 -0.23 5.31
N VAL A 308 -12.73 -0.98 5.24
CA VAL A 308 -12.43 -2.11 6.14
C VAL A 308 -11.02 -2.02 6.72
N GLY A 309 -10.02 -1.84 5.87
CA GLY A 309 -8.63 -1.80 6.30
C GLY A 309 -8.41 -0.74 7.38
N HIS A 310 -8.64 0.52 7.06
CA HIS A 310 -8.45 1.64 7.97
C HIS A 310 -9.36 1.64 9.20
N PRO A 311 -10.69 1.39 9.12
CA PRO A 311 -11.52 1.40 10.33
C PRO A 311 -11.19 0.29 11.34
N LEU A 312 -10.50 -0.78 10.92
CA LEU A 312 -10.10 -1.88 11.79
C LEU A 312 -8.64 -1.80 12.28
N GLU A 313 -7.96 -0.69 12.06
CA GLU A 313 -6.70 -0.36 12.75
C GLU A 313 -7.00 0.02 14.20
N LEU A 314 -6.48 -0.76 15.17
CA LEU A 314 -6.88 -0.61 16.57
C LEU A 314 -6.48 0.74 17.17
N ASP A 315 -5.32 1.29 16.80
CA ASP A 315 -4.89 2.62 17.24
C ASP A 315 -5.83 3.73 16.77
N ARG A 316 -6.41 3.59 15.57
CA ARG A 316 -7.45 4.48 15.06
C ARG A 316 -8.74 4.37 15.86
N VAL A 317 -9.16 3.13 16.19
CA VAL A 317 -10.32 2.85 17.04
C VAL A 317 -10.15 3.48 18.43
N LEU A 318 -8.92 3.46 18.94
CA LEU A 318 -8.54 4.07 20.23
C LEU A 318 -8.39 5.61 20.17
N GLY A 319 -8.47 6.20 18.97
CA GLY A 319 -8.41 7.65 18.77
C GLY A 319 -6.99 8.22 18.64
N PHE A 320 -5.96 7.40 18.48
CA PHE A 320 -4.57 7.90 18.36
C PHE A 320 -4.33 8.69 17.06
N GLU A 321 -5.15 8.46 16.04
CA GLU A 321 -5.10 9.18 14.75
C GLU A 321 -6.15 10.30 14.63
N ALA A 322 -6.91 10.62 15.69
CA ALA A 322 -8.09 11.47 15.63
C ALA A 322 -7.82 12.88 15.09
N ASN A 323 -6.64 13.43 15.33
CA ASN A 323 -6.27 14.78 14.90
C ASN A 323 -5.75 14.86 13.44
N TYR A 324 -5.48 13.72 12.79
CA TYR A 324 -4.94 13.68 11.43
C TYR A 324 -5.75 12.78 10.50
N ALA A 325 -5.75 11.48 10.74
CA ALA A 325 -6.36 10.50 9.85
C ALA A 325 -7.78 10.09 10.28
N GLY A 326 -8.26 10.60 11.41
CA GLY A 326 -9.60 10.37 11.91
C GLY A 326 -9.72 9.19 12.88
N THR A 327 -10.96 8.78 13.11
CA THR A 327 -11.34 7.71 14.04
C THR A 327 -11.95 6.53 13.29
N SER A 328 -12.69 5.68 13.98
CA SER A 328 -13.41 4.55 13.39
C SER A 328 -14.86 4.50 13.89
N PHE A 329 -15.77 4.14 12.99
CA PHE A 329 -17.14 3.80 13.36
C PHE A 329 -17.24 2.40 14.01
N ALA A 330 -16.25 1.52 13.78
CA ALA A 330 -16.17 0.16 14.32
C ALA A 330 -15.53 0.18 15.72
N THR A 331 -16.27 0.70 16.70
CA THR A 331 -15.80 0.93 18.07
C THR A 331 -15.65 -0.36 18.89
N LEU A 332 -14.83 -0.33 19.95
CA LEU A 332 -14.66 -1.46 20.85
C LEU A 332 -15.98 -1.95 21.48
N ASP A 333 -16.91 -1.04 21.80
CA ASP A 333 -18.20 -1.42 22.37
C ASP A 333 -19.03 -2.28 21.41
N LYS A 334 -19.02 -1.94 20.12
CA LYS A 334 -19.68 -2.74 19.07
C LYS A 334 -19.03 -4.11 18.92
N TRP A 335 -17.71 -4.18 18.96
CA TRP A 335 -16.99 -5.45 18.90
C TRP A 335 -17.25 -6.31 20.13
N ARG A 336 -17.22 -5.73 21.34
CA ARG A 336 -17.49 -6.44 22.60
C ARG A 336 -18.92 -6.98 22.69
N ALA A 337 -19.87 -6.38 21.99
CA ALA A 337 -21.23 -6.90 21.88
C ALA A 337 -21.26 -8.28 21.18
N GLY A 338 -20.28 -8.58 20.33
CA GLY A 338 -20.09 -9.90 19.70
C GLY A 338 -21.01 -10.19 18.52
N ASP A 339 -21.90 -9.26 18.17
CA ASP A 339 -22.91 -9.43 17.11
C ASP A 339 -22.92 -8.29 16.09
N PHE A 340 -21.92 -7.40 16.12
CA PHE A 340 -21.91 -6.25 15.22
C PHE A 340 -21.81 -6.69 13.75
N ARG A 341 -22.91 -6.54 13.02
CA ARG A 341 -23.02 -6.81 11.60
C ARG A 341 -22.30 -5.73 10.78
N TYR A 342 -21.12 -6.12 10.27
CA TYR A 342 -20.33 -5.31 9.36
C TYR A 342 -20.82 -5.45 7.91
N GLY A 343 -21.24 -6.64 7.53
CA GLY A 343 -21.66 -6.99 6.18
C GLY A 343 -22.63 -8.18 6.14
N SER A 344 -22.99 -8.61 4.94
CA SER A 344 -23.75 -9.83 4.70
C SER A 344 -22.95 -11.08 5.09
N GLU A 345 -23.58 -12.25 5.10
CA GLU A 345 -22.92 -13.53 5.36
C GLU A 345 -21.89 -13.93 4.27
N GLN A 346 -21.93 -13.29 3.11
CA GLN A 346 -20.93 -13.46 2.05
C GLN A 346 -19.60 -12.79 2.40
N VAL A 347 -19.60 -11.83 3.34
CA VAL A 347 -18.45 -11.00 3.66
C VAL A 347 -17.57 -11.70 4.69
N ASN A 348 -16.47 -12.28 4.21
CA ASN A 348 -15.40 -12.85 5.03
C ASN A 348 -14.11 -12.11 4.69
N ILE A 349 -13.58 -11.34 5.64
CA ILE A 349 -12.39 -10.52 5.44
C ILE A 349 -11.31 -10.92 6.43
N PHE A 350 -10.12 -11.15 5.91
CA PHE A 350 -8.96 -11.53 6.68
C PHE A 350 -7.80 -10.55 6.48
N ALA A 351 -6.95 -10.48 7.48
CA ALA A 351 -5.65 -9.85 7.40
C ALA A 351 -4.56 -10.93 7.25
N ASP A 352 -3.55 -10.70 6.41
CA ASP A 352 -2.52 -11.69 6.14
C ASP A 352 -1.16 -11.05 5.81
N ARG A 353 -0.17 -11.29 6.67
CA ARG A 353 1.23 -10.88 6.47
C ARG A 353 2.05 -11.89 5.68
N THR A 354 1.45 -13.03 5.33
CA THR A 354 2.14 -14.12 4.61
C THR A 354 1.64 -14.31 3.18
N GLN A 355 0.65 -13.51 2.75
CA GLN A 355 0.03 -13.63 1.43
C GLN A 355 1.07 -13.45 0.31
N PRO A 356 1.28 -14.46 -0.57
CA PRO A 356 2.29 -14.39 -1.62
C PRO A 356 2.11 -13.19 -2.55
N HIS A 357 3.21 -12.63 -3.04
CA HIS A 357 3.26 -11.50 -3.98
C HIS A 357 2.64 -10.19 -3.48
N SER A 358 2.13 -10.15 -2.26
CA SER A 358 1.53 -8.95 -1.71
C SER A 358 2.59 -7.97 -1.19
N LEU A 359 2.23 -6.68 -1.17
CA LEU A 359 3.12 -5.60 -0.74
C LEU A 359 3.46 -5.63 0.75
N GLY A 360 2.52 -6.09 1.58
CA GLY A 360 2.67 -6.15 3.03
C GLY A 360 3.17 -7.50 3.54
N ALA A 361 3.54 -8.44 2.65
CA ALA A 361 4.13 -9.72 3.04
C ALA A 361 5.50 -9.52 3.66
N VAL A 362 5.70 -10.08 4.85
CA VAL A 362 6.94 -10.07 5.61
C VAL A 362 7.09 -11.37 6.41
N GLY A 363 8.31 -11.77 6.70
CA GLY A 363 8.55 -12.86 7.64
C GLY A 363 8.21 -12.45 9.07
N PHE A 364 8.55 -11.19 9.42
CA PHE A 364 8.35 -10.62 10.74
C PHE A 364 8.02 -9.12 10.62
N ASP A 365 7.21 -8.61 11.53
CA ASP A 365 6.98 -7.17 11.65
C ASP A 365 8.16 -6.43 12.34
N ASP A 366 8.05 -5.11 12.49
CA ASP A 366 9.09 -4.28 13.11
C ASP A 366 9.09 -4.34 14.68
N GLU A 367 8.40 -5.33 15.26
CA GLU A 367 8.49 -5.77 16.67
C GLU A 367 9.00 -7.21 16.78
N GLY A 368 9.42 -7.82 15.67
CA GLY A 368 9.92 -9.18 15.61
C GLY A 368 8.84 -10.26 15.72
N ILE A 369 7.58 -9.91 15.44
CA ILE A 369 6.45 -10.84 15.48
C ILE A 369 6.32 -11.54 14.12
N PRO A 370 6.26 -12.88 14.08
CA PRO A 370 6.08 -13.62 12.83
C PRO A 370 4.83 -13.21 12.08
N GLY A 371 4.94 -13.14 10.75
CA GLY A 371 3.79 -12.94 9.87
C GLY A 371 2.76 -14.05 10.07
N LYS A 372 1.47 -13.68 10.11
CA LYS A 372 0.35 -14.60 10.27
C LYS A 372 -0.89 -14.11 9.55
N ARG A 373 -1.89 -14.98 9.46
CA ARG A 373 -3.23 -14.68 8.96
C ARG A 373 -4.25 -14.79 10.09
N TRP A 374 -5.24 -13.88 10.11
CA TRP A 374 -6.38 -13.89 11.04
C TRP A 374 -7.61 -13.25 10.41
N ASP A 375 -8.79 -13.64 10.89
CA ASP A 375 -10.04 -13.05 10.40
C ASP A 375 -10.29 -11.71 11.10
N LEU A 376 -10.74 -10.71 10.33
CA LEU A 376 -11.26 -9.43 10.81
C LEU A 376 -12.80 -9.45 10.83
N ILE A 377 -13.40 -10.02 9.77
CA ILE A 377 -14.85 -10.19 9.63
C ILE A 377 -15.09 -11.63 9.21
N ARG A 378 -16.00 -12.31 9.91
CA ARG A 378 -16.41 -13.68 9.63
C ARG A 378 -17.91 -13.75 9.47
N ASP A 379 -18.39 -14.26 8.32
CA ASP A 379 -19.80 -14.36 7.96
C ASP A 379 -20.57 -13.05 8.25
N GLY A 380 -19.94 -11.92 7.90
CA GLY A 380 -20.44 -10.57 8.08
C GLY A 380 -20.33 -9.97 9.48
N VAL A 381 -19.82 -10.69 10.47
CA VAL A 381 -19.66 -10.20 11.85
C VAL A 381 -18.22 -9.75 12.11
N LEU A 382 -18.04 -8.59 12.74
CA LEU A 382 -16.73 -8.11 13.19
C LEU A 382 -16.21 -9.00 14.32
N VAL A 383 -15.04 -9.64 14.12
CA VAL A 383 -14.47 -10.58 15.08
C VAL A 383 -13.12 -10.14 15.64
N ASN A 384 -12.38 -9.28 14.93
CA ASN A 384 -11.05 -8.86 15.40
C ASN A 384 -10.61 -7.53 14.77
N TYR A 385 -9.49 -7.01 15.23
CA TYR A 385 -8.81 -5.81 14.74
C TYR A 385 -7.37 -6.12 14.30
N GLN A 386 -6.66 -5.06 13.88
CA GLN A 386 -5.24 -5.05 13.57
C GLN A 386 -4.51 -4.40 14.76
N ALA A 387 -3.62 -5.13 15.43
CA ALA A 387 -3.00 -4.67 16.68
C ALA A 387 -1.48 -4.93 16.72
N THR A 388 -0.77 -4.08 17.43
CA THR A 388 0.63 -4.22 17.83
C THR A 388 0.76 -4.84 19.23
N ARG A 389 1.98 -5.08 19.70
CA ARG A 389 2.24 -5.68 21.02
C ARG A 389 1.68 -4.89 22.21
N ASP A 390 1.66 -3.57 22.10
CA ASP A 390 1.15 -2.68 23.14
C ASP A 390 -0.37 -2.48 23.10
N GLN A 391 -1.04 -3.01 22.09
CA GLN A 391 -2.48 -2.87 21.87
C GLN A 391 -3.24 -4.20 22.03
N ALA A 392 -2.60 -5.33 21.76
CA ALA A 392 -3.24 -6.64 21.68
C ALA A 392 -4.03 -7.00 22.94
N HIS A 393 -3.54 -6.64 24.13
CA HIS A 393 -4.22 -6.88 25.41
C HIS A 393 -5.57 -6.15 25.53
N ILE A 394 -5.80 -5.06 24.77
CA ILE A 394 -7.05 -4.28 24.79
C ILE A 394 -8.21 -5.05 24.15
N ILE A 395 -7.87 -5.97 23.25
CA ILE A 395 -8.81 -6.86 22.55
C ILE A 395 -8.68 -8.31 23.00
N ASP A 396 -8.21 -8.53 24.24
CA ASP A 396 -8.08 -9.82 24.88
C ASP A 396 -7.17 -10.82 24.13
N GLU A 397 -6.27 -10.32 23.27
CA GLU A 397 -5.30 -11.13 22.56
C GLU A 397 -4.02 -11.31 23.40
N SER A 398 -3.56 -12.54 23.52
CA SER A 398 -2.34 -12.90 24.25
C SER A 398 -1.05 -12.65 23.45
N ALA A 399 -1.17 -12.38 22.16
CA ALA A 399 -0.06 -12.14 21.24
C ALA A 399 -0.41 -11.07 20.22
N SER A 400 0.61 -10.30 19.76
CA SER A 400 0.45 -9.31 18.70
C SER A 400 -0.04 -9.93 17.39
N GLN A 401 -0.74 -9.12 16.59
CA GLN A 401 -1.14 -9.47 15.22
C GLN A 401 -0.02 -9.26 14.19
N GLY A 402 1.15 -8.73 14.59
CA GLY A 402 2.25 -8.46 13.66
C GLY A 402 1.99 -7.25 12.76
N CYS A 403 1.41 -6.20 13.30
CA CYS A 403 1.03 -5.01 12.55
C CYS A 403 1.98 -3.82 12.71
N SER A 404 3.14 -4.00 13.32
CA SER A 404 4.11 -2.92 13.53
C SER A 404 4.98 -2.70 12.28
N TYR A 405 5.14 -1.44 11.85
CA TYR A 405 6.00 -1.09 10.74
C TYR A 405 6.53 0.34 10.85
N ALA A 406 7.73 0.58 10.34
CA ALA A 406 8.30 1.89 10.11
C ALA A 406 8.91 1.97 8.70
N ASP A 407 8.73 3.08 8.02
CA ASP A 407 9.17 3.30 6.65
C ASP A 407 10.65 3.66 6.51
N SER A 408 11.35 3.84 7.64
CA SER A 408 12.76 4.24 7.72
C SER A 408 13.38 3.76 9.03
N TRP A 409 14.71 3.65 9.04
CA TRP A 409 15.47 3.45 10.27
C TRP A 409 15.28 4.61 11.27
N SER A 410 15.02 5.82 10.78
CA SER A 410 14.84 7.03 11.60
C SER A 410 13.40 7.29 12.03
N SER A 411 12.46 6.44 11.65
CA SER A 411 11.04 6.53 12.01
C SER A 411 10.70 5.62 13.19
N VAL A 412 9.85 6.07 14.10
CA VAL A 412 9.28 5.21 15.14
C VAL A 412 8.28 4.25 14.50
N GLN A 413 8.39 2.96 14.81
CA GLN A 413 7.40 1.98 14.38
C GLN A 413 6.09 2.15 15.16
N PHE A 414 4.99 1.96 14.48
CA PHE A 414 3.64 1.96 15.04
C PHE A 414 2.71 1.06 14.21
N GLN A 415 1.45 0.96 14.62
CA GLN A 415 0.48 0.12 13.93
C GLN A 415 0.30 0.59 12.48
N ARG A 416 0.48 -0.35 11.53
CA ARG A 416 0.21 -0.17 10.11
C ARG A 416 -0.63 -1.31 9.59
N MET A 417 -1.45 -1.01 8.58
CA MET A 417 -2.33 -1.97 7.95
C MET A 417 -1.51 -3.14 7.35
N PRO A 418 -1.85 -4.40 7.66
CA PRO A 418 -1.37 -5.56 6.91
C PRO A 418 -2.10 -5.67 5.57
N ASN A 419 -1.83 -6.73 4.79
CA ASN A 419 -2.72 -7.02 3.68
C ASN A 419 -4.09 -7.41 4.23
N VAL A 420 -5.13 -6.75 3.74
CA VAL A 420 -6.52 -6.99 4.15
C VAL A 420 -7.31 -7.40 2.91
N SER A 421 -7.87 -8.59 2.89
CA SER A 421 -8.45 -9.20 1.69
C SER A 421 -9.85 -9.76 1.96
N LEU A 422 -10.73 -9.64 0.97
CA LEU A 422 -12.01 -10.34 0.94
C LEU A 422 -11.78 -11.77 0.44
N ALA A 423 -12.20 -12.76 1.21
CA ALA A 423 -12.10 -14.15 0.82
C ALA A 423 -12.92 -14.44 -0.43
N PRO A 424 -12.44 -15.30 -1.34
CA PRO A 424 -13.22 -15.76 -2.48
C PRO A 424 -14.53 -16.42 -2.06
N GLY A 425 -15.53 -16.37 -2.94
CA GLY A 425 -16.79 -17.07 -2.76
C GLY A 425 -16.60 -18.59 -2.66
N LYS A 426 -17.42 -19.23 -1.83
CA LYS A 426 -17.36 -20.70 -1.60
C LYS A 426 -18.01 -21.51 -2.75
N SER A 427 -18.86 -20.88 -3.56
CA SER A 427 -19.56 -21.51 -4.69
C SER A 427 -18.85 -21.20 -5.99
N GLU A 428 -18.85 -22.13 -6.93
CA GLU A 428 -18.35 -21.87 -8.28
C GLU A 428 -19.13 -20.73 -8.95
N LEU A 429 -18.48 -19.60 -9.12
CA LEU A 429 -19.06 -18.42 -9.74
C LEU A 429 -17.96 -17.59 -10.42
N SER A 430 -18.03 -17.53 -11.75
CA SER A 430 -17.16 -16.66 -12.53
C SER A 430 -17.78 -15.27 -12.74
N PRO A 431 -17.00 -14.23 -13.10
CA PRO A 431 -17.56 -12.92 -13.47
C PRO A 431 -18.59 -12.98 -14.60
N ALA A 432 -18.35 -13.83 -15.60
CA ALA A 432 -19.30 -14.02 -16.70
C ALA A 432 -20.63 -14.66 -16.28
N GLN A 433 -20.60 -15.55 -15.29
CA GLN A 433 -21.81 -16.13 -14.69
C GLN A 433 -22.54 -15.10 -13.79
N MET A 434 -21.78 -14.28 -13.05
CA MET A 434 -22.34 -13.20 -12.22
C MET A 434 -23.07 -12.14 -13.07
N VAL A 435 -22.51 -11.74 -14.21
CA VAL A 435 -23.16 -10.80 -15.17
C VAL A 435 -24.55 -11.30 -15.56
N LYS A 436 -24.73 -12.62 -15.83
CA LYS A 436 -26.01 -13.21 -16.22
C LYS A 436 -27.12 -13.10 -15.17
N GLN A 437 -26.76 -12.76 -13.95
CA GLN A 437 -27.70 -12.62 -12.81
C GLN A 437 -28.09 -11.16 -12.54
N ILE A 438 -27.67 -10.22 -13.39
CA ILE A 438 -27.86 -8.77 -13.20
C ILE A 438 -28.78 -8.24 -14.30
N ASP A 439 -29.93 -7.70 -13.90
CA ASP A 439 -30.88 -7.09 -14.83
C ASP A 439 -30.55 -5.62 -15.13
N ASN A 440 -30.04 -4.89 -14.14
CA ASN A 440 -29.71 -3.47 -14.26
C ASN A 440 -28.51 -3.13 -13.35
N GLY A 441 -27.33 -3.08 -13.91
CA GLY A 441 -26.12 -2.90 -13.15
C GLY A 441 -25.01 -2.15 -13.88
N ILE A 442 -23.90 -2.00 -13.18
CA ILE A 442 -22.66 -1.41 -13.69
C ILE A 442 -21.48 -2.26 -13.27
N TYR A 443 -20.65 -2.65 -14.23
CA TYR A 443 -19.37 -3.30 -13.97
C TYR A 443 -18.28 -2.24 -13.92
N ILE A 444 -17.54 -2.16 -12.81
CA ILE A 444 -16.54 -1.13 -12.53
C ILE A 444 -15.16 -1.74 -12.42
N LEU A 445 -14.19 -1.22 -13.20
CA LEU A 445 -12.79 -1.61 -13.19
C LEU A 445 -11.90 -0.42 -12.86
N GLY A 446 -10.79 -0.71 -12.20
CA GLY A 446 -9.72 0.23 -11.93
C GLY A 446 -10.05 1.28 -10.87
N ARG A 447 -9.00 1.80 -10.26
CA ARG A 447 -9.09 2.82 -9.22
C ARG A 447 -9.44 4.18 -9.81
N GLY A 448 -10.43 4.87 -9.24
CA GLY A 448 -10.77 6.26 -9.55
C GLY A 448 -10.58 7.22 -8.37
N SER A 449 -11.22 8.38 -8.46
CA SER A 449 -11.30 9.33 -7.37
C SER A 449 -12.15 8.77 -6.21
N TYR A 450 -11.85 9.19 -5.00
CA TYR A 450 -12.64 8.83 -3.83
C TYR A 450 -12.66 9.96 -2.80
N SER A 451 -13.67 9.90 -1.93
CA SER A 451 -13.80 10.76 -0.76
C SER A 451 -14.42 9.94 0.35
N ILE A 452 -13.91 10.08 1.57
CA ILE A 452 -14.40 9.36 2.73
C ILE A 452 -14.31 10.24 3.97
N ASP A 453 -15.25 10.09 4.90
CA ASP A 453 -15.22 10.82 6.15
C ASP A 453 -14.15 10.27 7.13
N GLN A 454 -13.86 11.05 8.16
CA GLN A 454 -12.83 10.70 9.15
C GLN A 454 -13.16 9.46 9.99
N GLN A 455 -14.44 9.08 10.09
CA GLN A 455 -14.88 7.87 10.79
C GLN A 455 -14.88 6.64 9.89
N ARG A 456 -14.64 6.81 8.58
CA ARG A 456 -14.71 5.75 7.56
C ARG A 456 -16.11 5.16 7.39
N TYR A 457 -17.12 5.98 7.68
CA TYR A 457 -18.53 5.57 7.66
C TYR A 457 -19.23 5.92 6.36
N ASN A 458 -19.04 7.15 5.84
CA ASN A 458 -19.62 7.58 4.57
C ASN A 458 -18.51 7.77 3.53
N ALA A 459 -18.70 7.24 2.33
CA ALA A 459 -17.75 7.38 1.25
C ALA A 459 -18.41 7.51 -0.13
N GLN A 460 -17.60 7.98 -1.08
CA GLN A 460 -17.91 8.03 -2.49
C GLN A 460 -16.70 7.53 -3.28
N PHE A 461 -16.95 6.66 -4.26
CA PHE A 461 -15.91 6.09 -5.11
C PHE A 461 -16.26 6.23 -6.59
N GLY A 462 -15.26 6.56 -7.41
CA GLY A 462 -15.28 6.41 -8.86
C GLY A 462 -14.35 5.31 -9.31
N GLY A 463 -14.35 4.97 -10.60
CA GLY A 463 -13.50 3.96 -11.22
C GLY A 463 -12.74 4.50 -12.43
N GLN A 464 -12.09 3.60 -13.18
CA GLN A 464 -11.42 3.92 -14.45
C GLN A 464 -12.30 3.59 -15.66
N LEU A 465 -12.94 2.43 -15.64
CA LEU A 465 -13.80 1.95 -16.71
C LEU A 465 -15.13 1.51 -16.13
N PHE A 466 -16.20 1.86 -16.81
CA PHE A 466 -17.57 1.55 -16.41
C PHE A 466 -18.32 0.95 -17.59
N PHE A 467 -18.91 -0.20 -17.38
CA PHE A 467 -19.72 -0.87 -18.39
C PHE A 467 -21.13 -1.08 -17.86
N GLU A 468 -22.15 -0.67 -18.64
CA GLU A 468 -23.52 -0.99 -18.33
C GLU A 468 -23.75 -2.50 -18.43
N VAL A 469 -24.45 -3.05 -17.44
CA VAL A 469 -24.95 -4.44 -17.48
C VAL A 469 -26.45 -4.38 -17.56
N LYS A 470 -27.03 -4.97 -18.62
CA LYS A 470 -28.46 -4.98 -18.86
C LYS A 470 -28.92 -6.37 -19.28
N ASP A 471 -29.96 -6.88 -18.61
CA ASP A 471 -30.60 -8.15 -18.91
C ASP A 471 -29.58 -9.31 -19.06
N GLY A 472 -28.62 -9.38 -18.11
CA GLY A 472 -27.58 -10.41 -18.07
C GLY A 472 -26.44 -10.25 -19.08
N GLN A 473 -26.26 -9.06 -19.66
CA GLN A 473 -25.22 -8.80 -20.65
C GLN A 473 -24.49 -7.48 -20.38
N VAL A 474 -23.17 -7.48 -20.60
CA VAL A 474 -22.41 -6.23 -20.68
C VAL A 474 -22.70 -5.57 -22.03
N THR A 475 -23.22 -4.35 -22.04
CA THR A 475 -23.71 -3.68 -23.25
C THR A 475 -22.69 -2.70 -23.84
N HIS A 476 -22.41 -1.61 -23.16
CA HIS A 476 -21.51 -0.56 -23.65
C HIS A 476 -20.81 0.17 -22.51
N MET A 477 -19.77 0.91 -22.82
CA MET A 477 -19.07 1.78 -21.89
C MET A 477 -19.95 3.00 -21.56
N ILE A 478 -19.96 3.39 -20.29
CA ILE A 478 -20.59 4.60 -19.78
C ILE A 478 -19.56 5.42 -18.99
N GLU A 479 -19.83 6.68 -18.73
CA GLU A 479 -18.95 7.61 -18.03
C GLU A 479 -19.64 8.38 -16.91
N ASP A 480 -18.83 9.19 -16.20
CA ASP A 480 -19.26 10.08 -15.13
C ASP A 480 -19.93 9.36 -13.95
N VAL A 481 -19.50 8.14 -13.67
CA VAL A 481 -20.03 7.28 -12.59
C VAL A 481 -19.26 7.53 -11.29
N ALA A 482 -20.01 7.77 -10.22
CA ALA A 482 -19.55 7.53 -8.86
C ALA A 482 -20.66 6.89 -8.03
N TYR A 483 -20.30 6.07 -7.07
CA TYR A 483 -21.28 5.48 -6.13
C TYR A 483 -21.01 5.95 -4.71
N GLN A 484 -22.09 6.10 -3.95
CA GLN A 484 -22.09 6.56 -2.57
C GLN A 484 -22.44 5.42 -1.63
N ILE A 485 -21.72 5.33 -0.52
CA ILE A 485 -21.93 4.28 0.46
C ILE A 485 -22.00 4.83 1.89
N ARG A 486 -22.71 4.09 2.73
CA ARG A 486 -22.47 3.96 4.17
C ARG A 486 -21.85 2.60 4.41
N THR A 487 -20.72 2.54 5.06
CA THR A 487 -19.89 1.33 5.11
C THR A 487 -20.65 0.05 5.52
N PRO A 488 -21.41 0.01 6.65
CA PRO A 488 -22.15 -1.22 6.98
C PRO A 488 -23.29 -1.53 6.00
N GLU A 489 -23.99 -0.52 5.51
CA GLU A 489 -25.08 -0.73 4.55
C GLU A 489 -24.55 -1.31 3.23
N PHE A 490 -23.42 -0.78 2.76
CA PHE A 490 -22.75 -1.26 1.54
C PHE A 490 -22.30 -2.71 1.66
N TRP A 491 -21.58 -3.06 2.75
CA TRP A 491 -21.13 -4.43 2.93
C TRP A 491 -22.28 -5.41 3.19
N ASN A 492 -23.39 -4.96 3.78
CA ASN A 492 -24.62 -5.76 3.87
C ASN A 492 -25.33 -5.96 2.51
N ALA A 493 -25.12 -5.07 1.55
CA ALA A 493 -25.61 -5.24 0.18
C ALA A 493 -24.78 -6.22 -0.67
N CYS A 494 -23.66 -6.75 -0.15
CA CYS A 494 -22.86 -7.77 -0.81
C CYS A 494 -23.71 -9.05 -0.96
N SER A 495 -24.08 -9.39 -2.20
CA SER A 495 -24.95 -10.52 -2.50
C SER A 495 -24.20 -11.74 -3.08
N ALA A 496 -23.06 -11.51 -3.74
CA ALA A 496 -22.24 -12.59 -4.31
C ALA A 496 -20.78 -12.19 -4.43
N VAL A 497 -19.89 -13.17 -4.27
CA VAL A 497 -18.44 -13.07 -4.48
C VAL A 497 -18.04 -14.19 -5.45
N CYS A 498 -17.29 -13.87 -6.50
CA CYS A 498 -16.73 -14.86 -7.40
C CYS A 498 -15.73 -15.78 -6.69
N ASP A 499 -15.46 -16.94 -7.25
CA ASP A 499 -14.61 -17.96 -6.64
C ASP A 499 -13.11 -17.62 -6.75
N GLU A 500 -12.27 -18.55 -6.23
CA GLU A 500 -10.81 -18.39 -6.14
C GLU A 500 -10.14 -18.20 -7.50
N ARG A 501 -10.71 -18.73 -8.59
CA ARG A 501 -10.15 -18.59 -9.95
C ARG A 501 -10.08 -17.13 -10.41
N ASP A 502 -10.93 -16.25 -9.88
CA ASP A 502 -10.96 -14.82 -10.17
C ASP A 502 -10.19 -13.98 -9.13
N PHE A 503 -9.61 -14.60 -8.10
CA PHE A 503 -8.94 -13.87 -7.02
C PHE A 503 -7.68 -13.17 -7.54
N ARG A 504 -7.59 -11.85 -7.32
CA ARG A 504 -6.45 -11.02 -7.71
C ARG A 504 -6.13 -9.99 -6.63
N LEU A 505 -4.84 -9.60 -6.57
CA LEU A 505 -4.38 -8.53 -5.69
C LEU A 505 -4.62 -7.16 -6.34
N GLY A 506 -5.08 -6.21 -5.54
CA GLY A 506 -4.93 -4.79 -5.74
C GLY A 506 -4.06 -4.21 -4.63
N GLY A 507 -3.80 -2.90 -4.62
CA GLY A 507 -3.05 -2.33 -3.52
C GLY A 507 -2.66 -0.87 -3.66
N SER A 508 -2.12 -0.32 -2.57
CA SER A 508 -1.52 1.00 -2.50
C SER A 508 -0.03 0.88 -2.24
N PHE A 509 0.79 1.48 -3.13
CA PHE A 509 2.25 1.53 -2.95
C PHE A 509 2.66 2.60 -1.92
N PHE A 510 1.82 3.63 -1.75
CA PHE A 510 2.05 4.77 -0.88
C PHE A 510 0.83 5.03 0.01
N ASP A 511 0.67 4.24 1.07
CA ASP A 511 -0.34 4.50 2.10
C ASP A 511 0.27 5.31 3.24
N GLY A 512 -0.25 6.52 3.48
CA GLY A 512 0.27 7.47 4.45
C GLY A 512 -0.46 7.43 5.78
N LYS A 513 0.28 7.45 6.91
CA LYS A 513 -0.28 7.53 8.26
C LYS A 513 0.70 8.19 9.23
N GLY A 514 0.18 8.79 10.29
CA GLY A 514 0.96 9.35 11.41
C GLY A 514 1.41 10.78 11.23
N GLN A 515 1.90 11.35 12.33
CA GLN A 515 2.51 12.68 12.42
C GLN A 515 3.81 12.59 13.23
N PRO A 516 5.01 12.69 12.56
CA PRO A 516 5.22 12.89 11.13
C PRO A 516 4.71 11.72 10.29
N SER A 517 4.32 12.00 9.03
CA SER A 517 3.75 11.00 8.14
C SER A 517 4.80 9.95 7.75
N GLN A 518 4.39 8.69 7.81
CA GLN A 518 5.14 7.54 7.30
C GLN A 518 4.34 6.85 6.20
N VAL A 519 5.03 6.23 5.25
CA VAL A 519 4.43 5.56 4.10
C VAL A 519 4.65 4.05 4.21
N SER A 520 3.59 3.25 4.07
CA SER A 520 3.69 1.80 3.90
C SER A 520 3.01 1.33 2.60
N ALA A 521 3.47 0.19 2.10
CA ALA A 521 2.84 -0.45 0.96
C ALA A 521 1.95 -1.60 1.43
N VAL A 522 0.73 -1.71 0.88
CA VAL A 522 -0.28 -2.66 1.33
C VAL A 522 -1.08 -3.21 0.16
N SER A 523 -1.36 -4.50 0.16
CA SER A 523 -2.22 -5.16 -0.82
C SER A 523 -3.58 -5.53 -0.23
N HIS A 524 -4.57 -5.62 -1.14
CA HIS A 524 -5.92 -6.06 -0.85
C HIS A 524 -6.34 -7.04 -1.96
N GLY A 525 -6.52 -8.30 -1.61
CA GLY A 525 -7.00 -9.30 -2.53
C GLY A 525 -8.52 -9.41 -2.49
N SER A 526 -9.10 -9.73 -3.63
CA SER A 526 -10.52 -10.07 -3.74
C SER A 526 -10.79 -10.80 -5.05
N SER A 527 -11.94 -11.43 -5.13
CA SER A 527 -12.58 -11.79 -6.41
C SER A 527 -13.63 -10.73 -6.76
N THR A 528 -14.07 -10.68 -8.01
CA THR A 528 -15.17 -9.81 -8.46
C THR A 528 -16.38 -10.01 -7.58
N THR A 529 -16.94 -8.92 -7.07
CA THR A 529 -17.98 -8.93 -6.04
C THR A 529 -19.19 -8.11 -6.48
N ARG A 530 -20.40 -8.63 -6.21
CA ARG A 530 -21.67 -7.96 -6.49
C ARG A 530 -22.24 -7.32 -5.23
N PHE A 531 -22.72 -6.08 -5.38
CA PHE A 531 -23.43 -5.31 -4.38
C PHE A 531 -24.75 -4.81 -4.96
N ASP A 532 -25.87 -5.16 -4.32
CA ASP A 532 -27.21 -4.90 -4.86
C ASP A 532 -27.75 -3.52 -4.47
N GLY A 533 -28.37 -2.83 -5.42
CA GLY A 533 -29.15 -1.63 -5.20
C GLY A 533 -28.37 -0.40 -4.68
N ILE A 534 -27.11 -0.24 -5.09
CA ILE A 534 -26.23 0.84 -4.65
C ILE A 534 -26.59 2.17 -5.33
N ASN A 535 -26.52 3.26 -4.57
CA ASN A 535 -26.76 4.61 -5.08
C ASN A 535 -25.63 5.10 -5.97
N VAL A 536 -25.95 5.36 -7.24
CA VAL A 536 -25.03 5.89 -8.26
C VAL A 536 -25.45 7.32 -8.60
N ILE A 537 -24.47 8.21 -8.66
CA ILE A 537 -24.59 9.60 -9.06
C ILE A 537 -23.86 9.86 -10.36
N ASN A 538 -24.29 10.87 -11.08
CA ASN A 538 -23.62 11.40 -12.25
C ASN A 538 -22.66 12.52 -11.81
N THR A 539 -21.38 12.40 -12.17
CA THR A 539 -20.34 13.37 -11.83
C THR A 539 -20.03 14.35 -12.97
N ALA A 540 -20.76 14.28 -14.08
CA ALA A 540 -20.60 15.25 -15.17
C ALA A 540 -20.85 16.68 -14.65
N ARG A 541 -19.90 17.57 -14.92
CA ARG A 541 -20.08 19.00 -14.64
C ARG A 541 -20.93 19.58 -15.76
N SER A 542 -22.16 19.97 -15.48
CA SER A 542 -22.84 20.93 -16.35
C SER A 542 -22.10 22.28 -16.19
N LEU A 543 -21.37 22.71 -17.21
CA LEU A 543 -21.03 24.12 -17.36
C LEU A 543 -22.36 24.82 -17.66
N GLY A 544 -23.00 25.38 -16.61
CA GLY A 544 -24.18 26.22 -16.73
C GLY A 544 -23.82 27.57 -17.33
#